data_e4cf6a67dcc637ee77d819ff1273901e
#
_entry.id   e4cf6a67dcc637ee77d819ff1273901e
#
_cell.length_a   1.000
_cell.length_b   1.000
_cell.length_c   1.000
_cell.angle_alpha   90.00
_cell.angle_beta   90.00
_cell.angle_gamma   90.00
#
_symmetry.space_group_name_H-M   'P 1'
#
loop_
_entity.id
_entity.type
_entity.pdbx_description
1 polymer ?
#
loop_
_entity_poly.entity_id
_entity_poly.type
_entity_poly.pdbx_seq_one_letter_code
_entity_poly.pdbx_strand_id
1 'polypeptide(L)'
;MEETLKGLQSHREVNRCTLARTALFACLALVCAAWFSASAQRTVRSPNQDESDGVRVGGKWVEFHSEEKMTAARKVRFELLADNYLSEDPDYKPRIELVCTNGKYSYADFNPGIRLGPPNRPGFWGQPQMEVSVRVDDAHSYHGWNWIRDRFLSMDKGTTRALIGAHVFNVEIRGRRGPEIAEFSPTGLDLARVKNACNLTPKRPSKD
;
A
#
# COMPACT_ATOMS: atom_id res chain seq x y z
N MET A 1 -54.48 -12.68 -58.49
CA MET A 1 -53.19 -11.90 -58.35
C MET A 1 -53.11 -11.11 -57.06
N GLU A 2 -54.11 -11.17 -56.18
CA GLU A 2 -54.17 -10.36 -54.93
C GLU A 2 -53.70 -11.09 -53.70
N GLU A 3 -53.67 -12.41 -53.66
CA GLU A 3 -53.21 -13.17 -52.49
C GLU A 3 -51.70 -13.24 -52.34
N THR A 4 -50.90 -13.06 -53.37
CA THR A 4 -49.45 -13.15 -53.34
C THR A 4 -48.81 -11.89 -52.71
N LEU A 5 -49.48 -10.75 -52.68
CA LEU A 5 -49.03 -9.50 -52.13
C LEU A 5 -49.18 -9.39 -50.59
N LYS A 6 -50.14 -10.06 -50.00
CA LYS A 6 -50.35 -10.06 -48.53
C LYS A 6 -49.32 -10.88 -47.78
N GLY A 7 -48.75 -11.93 -48.38
CA GLY A 7 -47.73 -12.76 -47.80
C GLY A 7 -46.40 -12.04 -47.67
N LEU A 8 -46.06 -11.15 -48.58
CA LEU A 8 -44.80 -10.41 -48.56
C LEU A 8 -44.74 -9.24 -47.52
N GLN A 9 -45.90 -8.66 -47.22
CA GLN A 9 -45.96 -7.60 -46.19
C GLN A 9 -45.86 -8.15 -44.78
N SER A 10 -46.41 -9.34 -44.52
CA SER A 10 -46.33 -9.97 -43.19
C SER A 10 -44.89 -10.35 -42.79
N HIS A 11 -44.08 -10.80 -43.76
CA HIS A 11 -42.68 -11.15 -43.49
C HIS A 11 -41.78 -9.94 -43.25
N ARG A 12 -42.12 -8.76 -43.78
CA ARG A 12 -41.34 -7.53 -43.54
C ARG A 12 -41.56 -6.91 -42.16
N GLU A 13 -42.75 -7.03 -41.60
CA GLU A 13 -43.04 -6.50 -40.26
C GLU A 13 -42.45 -7.36 -39.15
N VAL A 14 -42.43 -8.68 -39.30
CA VAL A 14 -41.84 -9.60 -38.31
C VAL A 14 -40.32 -9.40 -38.21
N ASN A 15 -39.64 -9.15 -39.34
CA ASN A 15 -38.20 -8.90 -39.33
C ASN A 15 -37.81 -7.54 -38.72
N ARG A 16 -38.66 -6.52 -38.78
CA ARG A 16 -38.41 -5.22 -38.16
C ARG A 16 -38.53 -5.26 -36.62
N CYS A 17 -39.49 -6.02 -36.10
CA CYS A 17 -39.64 -6.18 -34.64
C CYS A 17 -38.50 -6.99 -34.00
N THR A 18 -37.98 -8.00 -34.68
CA THR A 18 -36.85 -8.80 -34.16
C THR A 18 -35.54 -8.03 -34.16
N LEU A 19 -35.28 -7.22 -35.20
CA LEU A 19 -34.08 -6.37 -35.26
C LEU A 19 -34.10 -5.26 -34.20
N ALA A 20 -35.27 -4.66 -33.92
CA ALA A 20 -35.37 -3.63 -32.88
C ALA A 20 -35.17 -4.19 -31.45
N ARG A 21 -35.62 -5.42 -31.19
CA ARG A 21 -35.43 -6.09 -29.89
C ARG A 21 -33.96 -6.48 -29.65
N THR A 22 -33.24 -6.98 -30.65
CA THR A 22 -31.82 -7.34 -30.53
C THR A 22 -30.94 -6.11 -30.32
N ALA A 23 -31.26 -4.98 -31.00
CA ALA A 23 -30.51 -3.72 -30.77
C ALA A 23 -30.72 -3.15 -29.38
N LEU A 24 -31.91 -3.27 -28.79
CA LEU A 24 -32.19 -2.78 -27.43
C LEU A 24 -31.44 -3.60 -26.37
N PHE A 25 -31.32 -4.91 -26.51
CA PHE A 25 -30.56 -5.76 -25.59
C PHE A 25 -29.05 -5.53 -25.71
N ALA A 26 -28.54 -5.28 -26.91
CA ALA A 26 -27.11 -4.96 -27.09
C ALA A 26 -26.71 -3.61 -26.44
N CYS A 27 -27.58 -2.59 -26.54
CA CYS A 27 -27.37 -1.31 -25.88
C CYS A 27 -27.44 -1.42 -24.35
N LEU A 28 -28.37 -2.20 -23.80
CA LEU A 28 -28.45 -2.42 -22.34
C LEU A 28 -27.23 -3.15 -21.80
N ALA A 29 -26.71 -4.15 -22.53
CA ALA A 29 -25.50 -4.87 -22.13
C ALA A 29 -24.23 -3.97 -22.11
N LEU A 30 -24.10 -3.05 -23.07
CA LEU A 30 -23.00 -2.10 -23.13
C LEU A 30 -23.05 -1.05 -22.02
N VAL A 31 -24.24 -0.59 -21.64
CA VAL A 31 -24.41 0.35 -20.53
C VAL A 31 -24.10 -0.33 -19.18
N CYS A 32 -24.48 -1.58 -18.98
CA CYS A 32 -24.15 -2.33 -17.76
C CYS A 32 -22.65 -2.60 -17.63
N ALA A 33 -21.93 -2.85 -18.73
CA ALA A 33 -20.47 -3.07 -18.69
C ALA A 33 -19.68 -1.82 -18.31
N ALA A 34 -20.17 -0.63 -18.61
CA ALA A 34 -19.53 0.63 -18.24
C ALA A 34 -19.65 0.95 -16.73
N TRP A 35 -20.59 0.35 -16.02
CA TRP A 35 -20.80 0.60 -14.60
C TRP A 35 -19.93 -0.26 -13.67
N PHE A 36 -19.30 -1.33 -14.19
CA PHE A 36 -18.42 -2.20 -13.40
C PHE A 36 -16.97 -1.74 -13.31
N SER A 37 -16.57 -0.67 -14.03
CA SER A 37 -15.18 -0.20 -14.04
C SER A 37 -14.87 0.91 -13.04
N ALA A 38 -15.82 1.36 -12.25
CA ALA A 38 -15.55 2.24 -11.13
C ALA A 38 -15.01 1.41 -9.96
N SER A 39 -13.73 1.05 -10.02
CA SER A 39 -13.00 0.60 -8.84
C SER A 39 -13.06 1.72 -7.81
N ALA A 40 -14.01 1.64 -6.88
CA ALA A 40 -14.11 2.57 -5.76
C ALA A 40 -12.79 2.47 -4.98
N GLN A 41 -11.90 3.42 -5.19
CA GLN A 41 -10.70 3.57 -4.37
C GLN A 41 -11.19 3.78 -2.95
N ARG A 42 -11.00 2.75 -2.10
CA ARG A 42 -11.34 2.87 -0.68
C ARG A 42 -10.43 3.91 -0.08
N THR A 43 -10.98 5.06 0.26
CA THR A 43 -10.30 6.05 1.08
C THR A 43 -10.20 5.54 2.51
N VAL A 44 -9.06 5.76 3.14
CA VAL A 44 -8.80 5.45 4.54
C VAL A 44 -8.60 6.78 5.26
N ARG A 45 -9.39 7.03 6.30
CA ARG A 45 -9.30 8.29 7.04
C ARG A 45 -7.91 8.42 7.68
N SER A 46 -7.26 9.56 7.44
CA SER A 46 -5.97 9.86 8.07
C SER A 46 -6.15 10.12 9.57
N PRO A 47 -5.25 9.57 10.42
CA PRO A 47 -5.19 9.94 11.83
C PRO A 47 -4.66 11.37 12.05
N ASN A 48 -4.02 11.97 11.06
CA ASN A 48 -3.42 13.29 11.12
C ASN A 48 -4.36 14.33 10.50
N GLN A 49 -4.65 15.42 11.22
CA GLN A 49 -5.58 16.46 10.76
C GLN A 49 -5.08 17.24 9.54
N ASP A 50 -3.77 17.29 9.31
CA ASP A 50 -3.13 18.01 8.21
C ASP A 50 -2.84 17.13 6.98
N GLU A 51 -3.27 15.87 6.99
CA GLU A 51 -3.14 14.93 5.88
C GLU A 51 -4.47 14.76 5.14
N SER A 52 -4.38 14.50 3.83
CA SER A 52 -5.52 14.02 3.05
C SER A 52 -5.99 12.65 3.55
N ASP A 53 -7.23 12.28 3.22
CA ASP A 53 -7.64 10.89 3.38
C ASP A 53 -6.73 9.97 2.56
N GLY A 54 -6.42 8.81 3.13
CA GLY A 54 -5.53 7.84 2.51
C GLY A 54 -6.16 7.14 1.31
N VAL A 55 -5.36 6.91 0.29
CA VAL A 55 -5.74 6.19 -0.92
C VAL A 55 -4.99 4.87 -0.97
N ARG A 56 -5.69 3.76 -1.22
CA ARG A 56 -5.03 2.48 -1.46
C ARG A 56 -4.27 2.51 -2.78
N VAL A 57 -2.98 2.17 -2.70
CA VAL A 57 -2.06 2.19 -3.84
C VAL A 57 -1.53 0.80 -4.20
N GLY A 58 -2.26 -0.21 -3.78
CA GLY A 58 -2.01 -1.62 -4.09
C GLY A 58 -1.72 -2.46 -2.85
N GLY A 59 -2.19 -3.70 -2.84
CA GLY A 59 -2.10 -4.59 -1.70
C GLY A 59 -2.69 -3.96 -0.43
N LYS A 60 -1.90 -3.92 0.64
CA LYS A 60 -2.26 -3.31 1.93
C LYS A 60 -1.76 -1.87 2.10
N TRP A 61 -1.02 -1.35 1.12
CA TRP A 61 -0.44 -0.02 1.19
C TRP A 61 -1.47 1.09 1.02
N VAL A 62 -1.32 2.13 1.83
CA VAL A 62 -2.13 3.34 1.80
C VAL A 62 -1.21 4.54 1.64
N GLU A 63 -1.55 5.44 0.73
CA GLU A 63 -0.82 6.68 0.44
C GLU A 63 -1.59 7.86 1.02
N PHE A 64 -0.88 8.74 1.73
CA PHE A 64 -1.40 9.98 2.30
C PHE A 64 -0.58 11.15 1.77
N HIS A 65 -1.25 12.29 1.58
CA HIS A 65 -0.63 13.54 1.15
C HIS A 65 -0.81 14.61 2.21
N SER A 66 0.23 15.38 2.46
CA SER A 66 0.18 16.57 3.30
C SER A 66 1.11 17.65 2.76
N GLU A 67 0.87 18.89 3.18
CA GLU A 67 1.73 20.02 2.90
C GLU A 67 2.13 20.66 4.22
N GLU A 68 3.42 20.87 4.39
CA GLU A 68 3.95 21.52 5.59
C GLU A 68 3.65 23.00 5.56
N LYS A 69 2.86 23.49 6.52
CA LYS A 69 2.35 24.87 6.54
C LYS A 69 3.42 25.96 6.52
N MET A 70 4.61 25.68 7.09
CA MET A 70 5.69 26.68 7.20
C MET A 70 6.57 26.76 5.96
N THR A 71 6.78 25.65 5.29
CA THR A 71 7.74 25.53 4.17
C THR A 71 7.07 25.24 2.83
N ALA A 72 5.75 25.00 2.81
CA ALA A 72 4.98 24.51 1.67
C ALA A 72 5.58 23.22 1.07
N ALA A 73 6.34 22.46 1.86
CA ALA A 73 6.93 21.21 1.42
C ALA A 73 5.84 20.14 1.28
N ARG A 74 5.76 19.55 0.09
CA ARG A 74 4.83 18.45 -0.17
C ARG A 74 5.37 17.17 0.42
N LYS A 75 4.58 16.52 1.29
CA LYS A 75 4.90 15.23 1.90
C LYS A 75 3.97 14.16 1.34
N VAL A 76 4.54 13.02 1.02
CA VAL A 76 3.83 11.79 0.69
C VAL A 76 4.25 10.73 1.69
N ARG A 77 3.28 10.10 2.34
CA ARG A 77 3.50 9.02 3.30
C ARG A 77 2.80 7.76 2.80
N PHE A 78 3.57 6.69 2.67
CA PHE A 78 3.05 5.35 2.41
C PHE A 78 3.03 4.57 3.71
N GLU A 79 1.90 4.00 4.06
CA GLU A 79 1.69 3.21 5.27
C GLU A 79 1.39 1.75 4.93
N LEU A 80 2.02 0.84 5.65
CA LEU A 80 1.76 -0.58 5.61
C LEU A 80 1.49 -1.08 7.02
N LEU A 81 0.30 -1.62 7.27
CA LEU A 81 -0.05 -2.26 8.53
C LEU A 81 0.42 -3.71 8.54
N ALA A 82 0.86 -4.17 9.71
CA ALA A 82 1.21 -5.57 9.94
C ALA A 82 0.01 -6.51 9.76
N ASP A 83 0.29 -7.76 9.49
CA ASP A 83 -0.70 -8.81 9.37
C ASP A 83 -1.17 -9.31 10.73
N ASN A 84 -0.29 -9.28 11.72
CA ASN A 84 -0.53 -9.70 13.09
C ASN A 84 -0.57 -8.52 14.08
N TYR A 85 -1.02 -8.82 15.28
CA TYR A 85 -0.88 -7.99 16.47
C TYR A 85 0.30 -8.48 17.30
N LEU A 86 0.93 -7.58 18.06
CA LEU A 86 1.94 -7.97 19.04
C LEU A 86 1.25 -8.37 20.37
N SER A 87 1.94 -9.19 21.15
CA SER A 87 1.35 -9.74 22.38
C SER A 87 1.12 -8.69 23.47
N GLU A 88 1.89 -7.58 23.45
CA GLU A 88 1.76 -6.51 24.43
C GLU A 88 0.55 -5.60 24.19
N ASP A 89 0.09 -5.47 22.94
CA ASP A 89 -1.09 -4.66 22.58
C ASP A 89 -1.89 -5.33 21.45
N PRO A 90 -2.97 -6.06 21.81
CA PRO A 90 -3.81 -6.74 20.83
C PRO A 90 -4.75 -5.79 20.06
N ASP A 91 -4.85 -4.52 20.43
CA ASP A 91 -5.76 -3.55 19.81
C ASP A 91 -5.07 -2.72 18.74
N TYR A 92 -3.74 -2.70 18.75
CA TYR A 92 -2.94 -1.89 17.83
C TYR A 92 -2.01 -2.75 16.95
N LYS A 93 -2.15 -2.63 15.63
CA LYS A 93 -1.25 -3.28 14.68
C LYS A 93 0.02 -2.48 14.47
N PRO A 94 1.19 -3.14 14.46
CA PRO A 94 2.41 -2.51 13.99
C PRO A 94 2.24 -1.91 12.60
N ARG A 95 2.99 -0.87 12.31
CA ARG A 95 2.99 -0.25 11.00
C ARG A 95 4.38 0.22 10.57
N ILE A 96 4.57 0.25 9.27
CA ILE A 96 5.73 0.88 8.64
C ILE A 96 5.23 2.11 7.89
N GLU A 97 5.91 3.23 8.07
CA GLU A 97 5.65 4.49 7.40
C GLU A 97 6.88 4.87 6.56
N LEU A 98 6.69 5.00 5.25
CA LEU A 98 7.69 5.51 4.31
C LEU A 98 7.33 6.95 3.97
N VAL A 99 8.18 7.90 4.33
CA VAL A 99 7.94 9.34 4.15
C VAL A 99 8.88 9.93 3.12
N CYS A 100 8.29 10.69 2.20
CA CYS A 100 8.99 11.38 1.12
C CYS A 100 8.59 12.85 1.10
N THR A 101 9.57 13.72 0.86
CA THR A 101 9.36 15.16 0.85
C THR A 101 9.89 15.72 -0.47
N ASN A 102 9.06 16.50 -1.17
CA ASN A 102 9.43 17.15 -2.43
C ASN A 102 10.03 16.17 -3.48
N GLY A 103 9.42 14.99 -3.61
CA GLY A 103 9.86 13.98 -4.58
C GLY A 103 11.10 13.18 -4.18
N LYS A 104 11.55 13.27 -2.93
CA LYS A 104 12.74 12.55 -2.42
C LYS A 104 12.41 11.75 -1.17
N TYR A 105 13.03 10.58 -1.04
CA TYR A 105 13.00 9.80 0.19
C TYR A 105 13.55 10.61 1.35
N SER A 106 12.80 10.70 2.43
CA SER A 106 13.20 11.35 3.68
C SER A 106 13.60 10.32 4.73
N TYR A 107 12.69 9.46 5.11
CA TYR A 107 12.93 8.40 6.10
C TYR A 107 11.86 7.30 5.97
N ALA A 108 12.11 6.19 6.65
CA ALA A 108 11.10 5.19 6.93
C ALA A 108 11.18 4.79 8.40
N ASP A 109 10.02 4.73 9.05
CA ASP A 109 9.90 4.40 10.46
C ASP A 109 9.04 3.14 10.64
N PHE A 110 9.46 2.30 11.56
CA PHE A 110 8.69 1.19 12.08
C PHE A 110 8.10 1.58 13.43
N ASN A 111 6.78 1.59 13.50
CA ASN A 111 6.02 1.81 14.73
C ASN A 111 5.40 0.48 15.19
N PRO A 112 5.90 -0.14 16.25
CA PRO A 112 5.36 -1.41 16.74
C PRO A 112 4.02 -1.28 17.45
N GLY A 113 3.58 -0.05 17.81
CA GLY A 113 2.40 0.18 18.65
C GLY A 113 2.61 -0.07 20.14
N ILE A 114 3.67 -0.77 20.50
CA ILE A 114 4.06 -1.08 21.86
C ILE A 114 5.27 -0.25 22.29
N ARG A 115 5.62 -0.26 23.58
CA ARG A 115 6.86 0.33 24.05
C ARG A 115 8.03 -0.61 23.80
N LEU A 116 9.05 -0.07 23.15
CA LEU A 116 10.30 -0.78 22.90
C LEU A 116 11.09 -0.99 24.21
N GLY A 117 11.85 -2.06 24.26
CA GLY A 117 12.90 -2.25 25.26
C GLY A 117 14.02 -1.20 25.11
N PRO A 118 15.00 -1.19 26.01
CA PRO A 118 16.13 -0.27 25.92
C PRO A 118 16.96 -0.54 24.65
N PRO A 119 17.60 0.51 24.09
CA PRO A 119 18.54 0.34 22.99
C PRO A 119 19.70 -0.56 23.43
N ASN A 120 20.16 -1.43 22.55
CA ASN A 120 21.19 -2.41 22.84
C ASN A 120 22.44 -2.28 21.97
N ARG A 121 22.48 -1.23 21.14
CA ARG A 121 23.60 -0.96 20.23
C ARG A 121 23.85 0.54 20.11
N PRO A 122 25.10 1.01 20.13
CA PRO A 122 25.43 2.36 19.72
C PRO A 122 25.50 2.45 18.20
N GLY A 123 24.96 3.50 17.63
CA GLY A 123 25.16 3.84 16.23
C GLY A 123 26.52 4.48 15.98
N PHE A 124 26.85 4.74 14.74
CA PHE A 124 28.15 5.27 14.32
C PHE A 124 28.52 6.60 15.02
N TRP A 125 27.53 7.46 15.25
CA TRP A 125 27.70 8.75 15.94
C TRP A 125 27.28 8.70 17.42
N GLY A 126 27.20 7.50 18.00
CA GLY A 126 26.75 7.30 19.38
C GLY A 126 25.25 7.40 19.62
N GLN A 127 24.43 7.58 18.58
CA GLN A 127 22.96 7.54 18.71
C GLN A 127 22.49 6.17 19.17
N PRO A 128 21.44 6.11 20.02
CA PRO A 128 20.89 4.86 20.47
C PRO A 128 20.27 4.09 19.31
N GLN A 129 20.63 2.82 19.15
CA GLN A 129 20.06 1.90 18.17
C GLN A 129 19.53 0.64 18.85
N MET A 130 18.54 0.05 18.23
CA MET A 130 18.11 -1.30 18.53
C MET A 130 18.56 -2.22 17.40
N GLU A 131 19.24 -3.30 17.77
CA GLU A 131 19.45 -4.40 16.83
C GLU A 131 18.14 -5.13 16.61
N VAL A 132 17.74 -5.21 15.36
CA VAL A 132 16.54 -5.91 14.90
C VAL A 132 16.92 -7.03 13.96
N SER A 133 16.16 -8.11 14.00
CA SER A 133 16.27 -9.21 13.07
C SER A 133 15.21 -9.00 11.98
N VAL A 134 15.63 -8.97 10.72
CA VAL A 134 14.75 -8.72 9.58
C VAL A 134 14.81 -9.89 8.62
N ARG A 135 13.64 -10.42 8.25
CA ARG A 135 13.47 -11.38 7.18
C ARG A 135 12.81 -10.70 6.00
N VAL A 136 13.44 -10.76 4.85
CA VAL A 136 12.91 -10.29 3.58
C VAL A 136 12.84 -11.50 2.64
N ASP A 137 11.64 -11.95 2.33
CA ASP A 137 11.39 -13.20 1.62
C ASP A 137 12.16 -14.37 2.28
N ASP A 138 13.17 -14.93 1.62
CA ASP A 138 13.99 -16.03 2.15
C ASP A 138 15.29 -15.55 2.83
N ALA A 139 15.62 -14.26 2.72
CA ALA A 139 16.84 -13.71 3.29
C ALA A 139 16.62 -13.20 4.72
N HIS A 140 17.56 -13.53 5.61
CA HIS A 140 17.56 -13.08 6.99
C HIS A 140 18.81 -12.25 7.27
N SER A 141 18.66 -11.14 8.00
CA SER A 141 19.75 -10.22 8.32
C SER A 141 19.48 -9.45 9.62
N TYR A 142 20.55 -8.97 10.26
CA TYR A 142 20.49 -8.10 11.43
C TYR A 142 20.79 -6.66 11.04
N HIS A 143 20.00 -5.73 11.57
CA HIS A 143 20.14 -4.30 11.31
C HIS A 143 20.16 -3.51 12.61
N GLY A 144 20.91 -2.43 12.65
CA GLY A 144 20.84 -1.44 13.71
C GLY A 144 19.94 -0.28 13.30
N TRP A 145 18.73 -0.23 13.82
CA TRP A 145 17.81 0.87 13.55
C TRP A 145 17.86 1.92 14.66
N ASN A 146 17.74 3.19 14.27
CA ASN A 146 17.78 4.26 15.26
C ASN A 146 16.56 4.19 16.17
N TRP A 147 16.82 4.15 17.49
CA TRP A 147 15.81 4.06 18.52
C TRP A 147 15.30 5.46 18.89
N ILE A 148 13.99 5.70 18.72
CA ILE A 148 13.39 7.03 18.90
C ILE A 148 12.35 6.99 20.01
N ARG A 149 12.70 7.53 21.18
CA ARG A 149 11.80 7.76 22.31
C ARG A 149 10.98 6.52 22.73
N ASP A 150 11.58 5.33 22.74
CA ASP A 150 10.97 4.04 23.08
C ASP A 150 9.68 3.70 22.28
N ARG A 151 9.44 4.36 21.13
CA ARG A 151 8.21 4.20 20.34
C ARG A 151 8.44 3.81 18.89
N PHE A 152 9.51 4.30 18.28
CA PHE A 152 9.76 4.12 16.85
C PHE A 152 11.19 3.65 16.62
N LEU A 153 11.36 2.89 15.55
CA LEU A 153 12.67 2.54 15.02
C LEU A 153 12.79 3.12 13.62
N SER A 154 13.76 4.00 13.40
CA SER A 154 14.02 4.55 12.07
C SER A 154 14.87 3.59 11.29
N MET A 155 14.31 3.11 10.18
CA MET A 155 14.87 2.09 9.30
C MET A 155 15.97 2.68 8.42
N ASP A 156 16.98 1.89 8.12
CA ASP A 156 17.97 2.28 7.11
C ASP A 156 17.38 2.21 5.69
N LYS A 157 17.94 3.02 4.79
CA LYS A 157 17.47 3.12 3.40
C LYS A 157 17.61 1.81 2.63
N GLY A 158 18.62 0.99 2.96
CA GLY A 158 18.85 -0.31 2.32
C GLY A 158 17.71 -1.28 2.61
N THR A 159 17.32 -1.37 3.89
CA THR A 159 16.17 -2.19 4.33
C THR A 159 14.85 -1.66 3.78
N THR A 160 14.66 -0.34 3.74
CA THR A 160 13.48 0.27 3.10
C THR A 160 13.37 -0.11 1.62
N ARG A 161 14.49 -0.13 0.89
CA ARG A 161 14.51 -0.56 -0.53
C ARG A 161 14.24 -2.06 -0.69
N ALA A 162 14.63 -2.88 0.27
CA ALA A 162 14.30 -4.30 0.27
C ALA A 162 12.80 -4.51 0.53
N LEU A 163 12.23 -3.82 1.52
CA LEU A 163 10.81 -3.86 1.86
C LEU A 163 9.90 -3.59 0.66
N ILE A 164 10.13 -2.50 -0.10
CA ILE A 164 9.23 -2.11 -1.20
C ILE A 164 9.22 -3.08 -2.37
N GLY A 165 10.15 -4.03 -2.43
CA GLY A 165 10.23 -5.08 -3.47
C GLY A 165 9.90 -6.48 -2.97
N ALA A 166 9.61 -6.64 -1.67
CA ALA A 166 9.42 -7.93 -1.04
C ALA A 166 7.98 -8.47 -1.15
N HIS A 167 7.84 -9.78 -1.00
CA HIS A 167 6.55 -10.45 -0.80
C HIS A 167 6.26 -10.65 0.69
N VAL A 168 7.29 -10.98 1.46
CA VAL A 168 7.25 -11.17 2.91
C VAL A 168 8.29 -10.28 3.56
N PHE A 169 7.91 -9.60 4.63
CA PHE A 169 8.80 -8.76 5.41
C PHE A 169 8.46 -8.90 6.90
N ASN A 170 9.31 -9.57 7.65
CA ASN A 170 9.11 -9.79 9.08
C ASN A 170 10.20 -9.06 9.86
N VAL A 171 9.80 -8.48 10.98
CA VAL A 171 10.69 -7.74 11.88
C VAL A 171 10.55 -8.28 13.28
N GLU A 172 11.64 -8.82 13.82
CA GLU A 172 11.74 -9.17 15.22
C GLU A 172 12.42 -8.02 15.98
N ILE A 173 11.74 -7.56 17.02
CA ILE A 173 12.17 -6.47 17.90
C ILE A 173 12.22 -6.92 19.34
N ARG A 174 12.89 -6.15 20.18
CA ARG A 174 12.87 -6.32 21.63
C ARG A 174 11.81 -5.39 22.23
N GLY A 175 10.64 -5.93 22.59
CA GLY A 175 9.65 -5.29 23.44
C GLY A 175 10.12 -5.24 24.90
N ARG A 176 9.33 -4.63 25.77
CA ARG A 176 9.65 -4.60 27.22
C ARG A 176 9.49 -5.97 27.89
N ARG A 177 8.59 -6.80 27.38
CA ARG A 177 8.30 -8.12 27.92
C ARG A 177 9.08 -9.24 27.26
N GLY A 178 9.77 -8.96 26.16
CA GLY A 178 10.53 -9.96 25.41
C GLY A 178 10.57 -9.68 23.91
N PRO A 179 11.03 -10.65 23.12
CA PRO A 179 11.04 -10.53 21.67
C PRO A 179 9.60 -10.60 21.12
N GLU A 180 9.33 -9.77 20.13
CA GLU A 180 8.07 -9.68 19.41
C GLU A 180 8.32 -9.68 17.91
N ILE A 181 7.48 -10.33 17.13
CA ILE A 181 7.61 -10.40 15.67
C ILE A 181 6.42 -9.72 15.02
N ALA A 182 6.69 -8.71 14.21
CA ALA A 182 5.73 -8.07 13.33
C ALA A 182 5.87 -8.65 11.92
N GLU A 183 4.75 -9.08 11.33
CA GLU A 183 4.69 -9.72 10.02
C GLU A 183 4.00 -8.79 9.02
N PHE A 184 4.59 -8.62 7.85
CA PHE A 184 4.06 -7.75 6.80
C PHE A 184 4.02 -8.45 5.45
N SER A 185 2.98 -8.13 4.66
CA SER A 185 2.84 -8.54 3.25
C SER A 185 2.95 -7.30 2.35
N PRO A 186 4.16 -6.88 1.93
CA PRO A 186 4.36 -5.68 1.15
C PRO A 186 3.89 -5.76 -0.30
N THR A 187 3.52 -6.94 -0.76
CA THR A 187 3.11 -7.23 -2.15
C THR A 187 2.02 -6.27 -2.65
N GLY A 188 2.14 -5.87 -3.90
CA GLY A 188 1.13 -5.08 -4.61
C GLY A 188 1.34 -3.57 -4.53
N LEU A 189 2.40 -3.09 -3.87
CA LEU A 189 2.74 -1.66 -3.89
C LEU A 189 3.00 -1.18 -5.32
N ASP A 190 2.39 -0.07 -5.69
CA ASP A 190 2.67 0.60 -6.97
C ASP A 190 4.06 1.25 -6.95
N LEU A 191 5.04 0.53 -7.52
CA LEU A 191 6.44 0.97 -7.55
C LEU A 191 6.65 2.24 -8.39
N ALA A 192 5.79 2.52 -9.39
CA ALA A 192 5.88 3.74 -10.17
C ALA A 192 5.52 4.96 -9.31
N ARG A 193 4.50 4.84 -8.46
CA ARG A 193 4.14 5.88 -7.48
C ARG A 193 5.27 6.14 -6.48
N VAL A 194 5.85 5.09 -5.91
CA VAL A 194 6.98 5.23 -4.98
C VAL A 194 8.18 5.88 -5.66
N LYS A 195 8.50 5.49 -6.89
CA LYS A 195 9.58 6.12 -7.66
C LYS A 195 9.31 7.60 -7.89
N ASN A 196 8.09 7.97 -8.25
CA ASN A 196 7.72 9.38 -8.50
C ASN A 196 7.71 10.22 -7.22
N ALA A 197 7.16 9.70 -6.13
CA ALA A 197 7.04 10.41 -4.87
C ALA A 197 8.33 10.46 -4.06
N CYS A 198 9.20 9.46 -4.18
CA CYS A 198 10.35 9.24 -3.30
C CYS A 198 11.70 9.19 -4.02
N ASN A 199 11.71 9.09 -5.33
CA ASN A 199 12.91 8.74 -6.10
C ASN A 199 13.61 7.48 -5.52
N LEU A 200 12.81 6.49 -5.15
CA LEU A 200 13.25 5.26 -4.52
C LEU A 200 12.87 4.06 -5.41
N THR A 201 13.80 3.11 -5.55
CA THR A 201 13.61 1.88 -6.30
C THR A 201 13.93 0.67 -5.42
N PRO A 202 13.28 -0.48 -5.63
CA PRO A 202 13.59 -1.72 -4.91
C PRO A 202 15.08 -2.07 -4.99
N LYS A 203 15.58 -2.73 -3.95
CA LYS A 203 16.89 -3.36 -4.00
C LYS A 203 16.78 -4.56 -4.96
N ARG A 204 17.65 -4.62 -5.97
CA ARG A 204 17.75 -5.82 -6.80
C ARG A 204 18.24 -6.98 -5.94
N PRO A 205 17.65 -8.20 -6.04
CA PRO A 205 18.23 -9.35 -5.41
C PRO A 205 19.68 -9.50 -5.92
N SER A 206 20.63 -9.74 -5.00
CA SER A 206 21.97 -10.13 -5.38
C SER A 206 21.85 -11.45 -6.16
N LYS A 207 22.36 -11.50 -7.38
CA LYS A 207 22.60 -12.77 -8.06
C LYS A 207 23.86 -13.36 -7.43
N ASP A 208 23.67 -14.22 -6.46
CA ASP A 208 24.70 -15.13 -6.01
C ASP A 208 24.83 -16.28 -7.00
#